data_6125ccab578c08ac69ccb6d1509972d6
#
_entry.id   6125ccab578c08ac69ccb6d1509972d6
#
_cell.length_a   1.000
_cell.length_b   1.000
_cell.length_c   1.000
_cell.angle_alpha   90.00
_cell.angle_beta   90.00
_cell.angle_gamma   90.00
#
_symmetry.space_group_name_H-M   'P 1'
#
loop_
_entity.id
_entity.type
_entity.pdbx_description
1 polymer ?
#
loop_
_entity_poly.entity_id
_entity_poly.type
_entity_poly.pdbx_seq_one_letter_code
_entity_poly.pdbx_strand_id
1 'polypeptide(L)'
;MTVDYKIDAMFELRKFLWSQLKLTGIFNTDDYYSDNLGYEIIPIIPVQQVPEMDQFFNGKKHIVYDKIGMSYEENWLICCEKVLFTIYSPDITEIYEIRNLMTDLFRRMDESAKDVNGSRSTNKLIFHNIHIVETSPIDPSVELQGFLSTDVILEVKYSRVTDSNGRFA
;
A
#
# COMPACT_ATOMS: atom_id res chain seq x y z
N MET A 1 -21.67 9.35 14.38
CA MET A 1 -20.29 9.71 14.02
C MET A 1 -19.86 8.85 12.84
N THR A 2 -19.78 9.44 11.68
CA THR A 2 -19.25 8.74 10.51
C THR A 2 -17.73 8.63 10.69
N VAL A 3 -17.22 7.43 10.79
CA VAL A 3 -15.78 7.20 10.78
C VAL A 3 -15.30 7.57 9.38
N ASP A 4 -14.49 8.60 9.29
CA ASP A 4 -13.90 8.98 8.01
C ASP A 4 -12.72 8.05 7.72
N TYR A 5 -13.00 6.94 7.05
CA TYR A 5 -11.99 5.96 6.63
C TYR A 5 -10.92 6.53 5.70
N LYS A 6 -11.15 7.73 5.19
CA LYS A 6 -10.19 8.43 4.33
C LYS A 6 -9.00 9.00 5.11
N ILE A 7 -9.05 8.98 6.44
CA ILE A 7 -7.93 9.38 7.29
C ILE A 7 -7.14 8.13 7.71
N ASP A 8 -6.83 7.28 6.77
CA ASP A 8 -5.94 6.14 6.97
C ASP A 8 -4.68 6.35 6.12
N ALA A 9 -3.52 6.26 6.75
CA ALA A 9 -2.24 6.38 6.05
C ALA A 9 -2.12 5.36 4.92
N MET A 10 -2.62 4.15 5.12
CA MET A 10 -2.58 3.11 4.09
C MET A 10 -3.47 3.40 2.90
N PHE A 11 -4.59 4.11 3.11
CA PHE A 11 -5.44 4.54 2.01
C PHE A 11 -4.69 5.48 1.07
N GLU A 12 -3.97 6.45 1.61
CA GLU A 12 -3.17 7.40 0.82
C GLU A 12 -1.95 6.73 0.17
N LEU A 13 -1.25 5.88 0.91
CA LEU A 13 -0.08 5.17 0.42
C LEU A 13 -0.43 4.23 -0.74
N ARG A 14 -1.51 3.49 -0.59
CA ARG A 14 -2.00 2.56 -1.60
C ARG A 14 -2.42 3.29 -2.90
N LYS A 15 -3.07 4.44 -2.79
CA LYS A 15 -3.43 5.28 -3.95
C LYS A 15 -2.18 5.79 -4.67
N PHE A 16 -1.21 6.27 -3.91
CA PHE A 16 0.06 6.71 -4.46
C PHE A 16 0.77 5.56 -5.20
N LEU A 17 0.91 4.41 -4.55
CA LEU A 17 1.55 3.25 -5.16
C LEU A 17 0.83 2.81 -6.43
N TRP A 18 -0.49 2.76 -6.42
CA TRP A 18 -1.25 2.41 -7.61
C TRP A 18 -1.04 3.40 -8.76
N SER A 19 -1.02 4.69 -8.48
CA SER A 19 -0.73 5.70 -9.50
C SER A 19 0.64 5.50 -10.16
N GLN A 20 1.64 5.08 -9.39
CA GLN A 20 2.97 4.79 -9.90
C GLN A 20 3.02 3.46 -10.68
N LEU A 21 2.34 2.44 -10.20
CA LEU A 21 2.26 1.15 -10.88
C LEU A 21 1.58 1.25 -12.26
N LYS A 22 0.56 2.07 -12.37
CA LYS A 22 -0.12 2.30 -13.65
C LYS A 22 0.80 2.91 -14.71
N LEU A 23 1.77 3.71 -14.30
CA LEU A 23 2.73 4.33 -15.23
C LEU A 23 3.73 3.34 -15.82
N THR A 24 3.92 2.18 -15.20
CA THR A 24 4.89 1.18 -15.69
C THR A 24 4.39 0.37 -16.88
N GLY A 25 3.08 0.34 -17.09
CA GLY A 25 2.46 -0.51 -18.12
C GLY A 25 2.36 -1.99 -17.74
N ILE A 26 2.84 -2.40 -16.56
CA ILE A 26 2.75 -3.78 -16.06
C ILE A 26 1.29 -4.20 -15.84
N PHE A 27 0.47 -3.26 -15.36
CA PHE A 27 -0.95 -3.48 -15.10
C PHE A 27 -1.78 -2.97 -16.26
N ASN A 28 -2.55 -3.86 -16.87
CA ASN A 28 -3.61 -3.45 -17.80
C ASN A 28 -4.81 -3.01 -16.96
N THR A 29 -5.12 -1.72 -16.96
CA THR A 29 -6.18 -1.15 -16.13
C THR A 29 -7.57 -1.72 -16.42
N ASP A 30 -7.81 -2.18 -17.65
CA ASP A 30 -9.09 -2.81 -18.02
C ASP A 30 -9.33 -4.11 -17.23
N ASP A 31 -8.27 -4.84 -16.90
CA ASP A 31 -8.38 -6.07 -16.09
C ASP A 31 -8.82 -5.80 -14.66
N TYR A 32 -8.69 -4.57 -14.19
CA TYR A 32 -9.02 -4.15 -12.82
C TYR A 32 -10.27 -3.29 -12.73
N TYR A 33 -10.98 -3.12 -13.84
CA TYR A 33 -12.28 -2.48 -13.83
C TYR A 33 -13.37 -3.48 -13.48
N SER A 34 -14.23 -3.13 -12.52
CA SER A 34 -15.37 -3.95 -12.13
C SER A 34 -16.64 -3.43 -12.80
N ASP A 35 -17.21 -4.22 -13.71
CA ASP A 35 -18.49 -3.90 -14.33
C ASP A 35 -19.62 -3.84 -13.31
N ASN A 36 -19.57 -4.71 -12.28
CA ASN A 36 -20.58 -4.77 -11.23
C ASN A 36 -20.59 -3.52 -10.35
N LEU A 37 -19.40 -2.98 -10.05
CA LEU A 37 -19.24 -1.81 -9.17
C LEU A 37 -19.18 -0.51 -9.96
N GLY A 38 -18.85 -0.57 -11.25
CA GLY A 38 -18.78 0.59 -12.14
C GLY A 38 -17.54 1.46 -11.95
N TYR A 39 -16.48 0.92 -11.33
CA TYR A 39 -15.23 1.65 -11.14
C TYR A 39 -14.00 0.72 -11.13
N GLU A 40 -12.82 1.32 -11.27
CA GLU A 40 -11.54 0.63 -11.17
C GLU A 40 -11.24 0.22 -9.74
N ILE A 41 -10.84 -1.05 -9.58
CA ILE A 41 -10.43 -1.60 -8.28
C ILE A 41 -8.91 -1.53 -8.18
N ILE A 42 -8.43 -0.94 -7.11
CA ILE A 42 -6.99 -0.88 -6.82
C ILE A 42 -6.52 -2.27 -6.38
N PRO A 43 -5.58 -2.91 -7.11
CA PRO A 43 -5.12 -4.27 -6.77
C PRO A 43 -4.09 -4.27 -5.63
N ILE A 44 -4.32 -3.45 -4.62
CA ILE A 44 -3.55 -3.36 -3.38
C ILE A 44 -4.57 -3.39 -2.26
N ILE A 45 -4.78 -4.55 -1.67
CA ILE A 45 -5.89 -4.79 -0.74
C ILE A 45 -5.40 -5.23 0.64
N PRO A 46 -6.10 -4.83 1.70
CA PRO A 46 -5.79 -5.38 3.03
C PRO A 46 -6.11 -6.87 3.10
N VAL A 47 -5.35 -7.59 3.91
CA VAL A 47 -5.51 -9.04 4.07
C VAL A 47 -6.93 -9.42 4.49
N GLN A 48 -7.64 -8.56 5.21
CA GLN A 48 -9.02 -8.78 5.65
C GLN A 48 -10.02 -8.79 4.47
N GLN A 49 -9.69 -8.17 3.34
CA GLN A 49 -10.56 -8.13 2.15
C GLN A 49 -10.29 -9.26 1.16
N VAL A 50 -9.26 -10.06 1.37
CA VAL A 50 -8.90 -11.16 0.46
C VAL A 50 -10.09 -12.10 0.19
N PRO A 51 -10.87 -12.56 1.20
CA PRO A 51 -12.00 -13.46 0.94
C PRO A 51 -13.08 -12.85 0.04
N GLU A 52 -13.31 -11.53 0.15
CA GLU A 52 -14.32 -10.84 -0.66
C GLU A 52 -13.88 -10.60 -2.09
N MET A 53 -12.57 -10.46 -2.31
CA MET A 53 -11.99 -10.10 -3.60
C MET A 53 -11.38 -11.29 -4.35
N ASP A 54 -11.44 -12.48 -3.79
CA ASP A 54 -10.76 -13.66 -4.31
C ASP A 54 -11.18 -13.98 -5.76
N GLN A 55 -12.46 -13.92 -6.05
CA GLN A 55 -12.95 -14.15 -7.42
C GLN A 55 -12.48 -13.09 -8.40
N PHE A 56 -12.47 -11.82 -7.99
CA PHE A 56 -12.06 -10.72 -8.85
C PHE A 56 -10.60 -10.83 -9.25
N PHE A 57 -9.72 -11.18 -8.29
CA PHE A 57 -8.29 -11.29 -8.52
C PHE A 57 -7.84 -12.68 -8.98
N ASN A 58 -8.76 -13.60 -9.25
CA ASN A 58 -8.41 -14.92 -9.72
C ASN A 58 -7.57 -14.86 -11.01
N GLY A 59 -6.35 -15.38 -10.95
CA GLY A 59 -5.40 -15.36 -12.05
C GLY A 59 -4.75 -14.00 -12.33
N LYS A 60 -5.07 -12.97 -11.57
CA LYS A 60 -4.54 -11.60 -11.75
C LYS A 60 -3.48 -11.29 -10.71
N LYS A 61 -2.41 -10.61 -11.14
CA LYS A 61 -1.42 -10.07 -10.21
C LYS A 61 -2.04 -9.03 -9.30
N HIS A 62 -1.64 -9.03 -8.05
CA HIS A 62 -2.13 -8.10 -7.04
C HIS A 62 -1.18 -8.06 -5.85
N ILE A 63 -1.42 -7.11 -4.97
CA ILE A 63 -0.64 -6.92 -3.74
C ILE A 63 -1.60 -6.99 -2.56
N VAL A 64 -1.22 -7.77 -1.56
CA VAL A 64 -1.94 -7.85 -0.28
C VAL A 64 -1.09 -7.19 0.78
N TYR A 65 -1.67 -6.34 1.62
CA TYR A 65 -0.93 -5.75 2.72
C TYR A 65 -1.55 -6.09 4.08
N ASP A 66 -0.68 -6.15 5.08
CA ASP A 66 -1.05 -6.39 6.47
C ASP A 66 -0.26 -5.44 7.38
N LYS A 67 -0.95 -4.79 8.29
CA LYS A 67 -0.32 -3.96 9.32
C LYS A 67 0.20 -4.87 10.42
N ILE A 68 1.52 -5.04 10.49
CA ILE A 68 2.16 -6.00 11.41
C ILE A 68 2.70 -5.36 12.68
N GLY A 69 2.66 -4.04 12.77
CA GLY A 69 3.08 -3.34 13.97
C GLY A 69 2.71 -1.87 13.93
N MET A 70 2.46 -1.31 15.10
CA MET A 70 2.18 0.11 15.28
C MET A 70 2.78 0.58 16.60
N SER A 71 3.48 1.71 16.55
CA SER A 71 4.01 2.39 17.73
C SER A 71 3.78 3.89 17.61
N TYR A 72 3.89 4.58 18.75
CA TYR A 72 3.70 6.02 18.79
C TYR A 72 4.93 6.68 19.38
N GLU A 73 5.29 7.82 18.85
CA GLU A 73 6.40 8.64 19.29
C GLU A 73 5.89 10.04 19.66
N GLU A 74 6.66 10.78 20.45
CA GLU A 74 6.44 12.19 20.76
C GLU A 74 4.99 12.54 21.11
N ASN A 75 4.56 12.18 22.32
CA ASN A 75 3.23 12.53 22.83
C ASN A 75 2.08 11.99 21.99
N TRP A 76 2.26 10.83 21.35
CA TRP A 76 1.25 10.16 20.52
C TRP A 76 0.91 10.89 19.22
N LEU A 77 1.65 11.93 18.88
CA LEU A 77 1.41 12.70 17.66
C LEU A 77 1.98 12.02 16.41
N ILE A 78 3.10 11.31 16.57
CA ILE A 78 3.74 10.59 15.47
C ILE A 78 3.43 9.10 15.60
N CYS A 79 2.78 8.57 14.59
CA CYS A 79 2.50 7.15 14.46
C CYS A 79 3.54 6.50 13.55
N CYS A 80 4.07 5.37 13.98
CA CYS A 80 4.98 4.54 13.19
C CYS A 80 4.29 3.21 12.91
N GLU A 81 3.95 2.96 11.66
CA GLU A 81 3.34 1.69 11.22
C GLU A 81 4.35 0.86 10.45
N LYS A 82 4.39 -0.41 10.77
CA LYS A 82 5.12 -1.41 10.01
C LYS A 82 4.11 -2.21 9.18
N VAL A 83 4.31 -2.25 7.88
CA VAL A 83 3.37 -2.84 6.93
C VAL A 83 4.07 -3.88 6.07
N LEU A 84 3.51 -5.06 6.02
CA LEU A 84 3.94 -6.15 5.14
C LEU A 84 3.13 -6.09 3.85
N PHE A 85 3.82 -5.94 2.71
CA PHE A 85 3.23 -6.08 1.39
C PHE A 85 3.68 -7.42 0.80
N THR A 86 2.72 -8.22 0.36
CA THR A 86 3.00 -9.45 -0.39
C THR A 86 2.55 -9.25 -1.83
N ILE A 87 3.50 -9.35 -2.75
CA ILE A 87 3.26 -9.17 -4.18
C ILE A 87 3.03 -10.55 -4.79
N TYR A 88 1.90 -10.72 -5.48
CA TYR A 88 1.54 -11.96 -6.16
C TYR A 88 1.49 -11.75 -7.67
N SER A 89 2.18 -12.60 -8.41
CA SER A 89 2.07 -12.69 -9.87
C SER A 89 2.44 -14.09 -10.34
N PRO A 90 1.83 -14.59 -11.42
CA PRO A 90 2.31 -15.82 -12.07
C PRO A 90 3.63 -15.61 -12.85
N ASP A 91 4.03 -14.37 -13.11
CA ASP A 91 5.23 -14.02 -13.88
C ASP A 91 6.31 -13.43 -12.96
N ILE A 92 7.46 -14.10 -12.90
CA ILE A 92 8.60 -13.67 -12.08
C ILE A 92 9.13 -12.29 -12.49
N THR A 93 9.11 -11.97 -13.78
CA THR A 93 9.59 -10.68 -14.28
C THR A 93 8.73 -9.54 -13.74
N GLU A 94 7.43 -9.71 -13.72
CA GLU A 94 6.50 -8.72 -13.17
C GLU A 94 6.72 -8.51 -11.66
N ILE A 95 6.99 -9.58 -10.91
CA ILE A 95 7.31 -9.45 -9.47
C ILE A 95 8.58 -8.63 -9.27
N TYR A 96 9.62 -8.89 -10.05
CA TYR A 96 10.85 -8.11 -9.98
C TYR A 96 10.60 -6.63 -10.27
N GLU A 97 9.84 -6.34 -11.31
CA GLU A 97 9.55 -4.96 -11.69
C GLU A 97 8.73 -4.22 -10.62
N ILE A 98 7.72 -4.87 -10.07
CA ILE A 98 6.90 -4.29 -8.98
C ILE A 98 7.75 -4.06 -7.74
N ARG A 99 8.54 -5.05 -7.33
CA ARG A 99 9.41 -4.94 -6.16
C ARG A 99 10.45 -3.84 -6.33
N ASN A 100 11.07 -3.76 -7.50
CA ASN A 100 12.05 -2.73 -7.79
C ASN A 100 11.44 -1.33 -7.77
N LEU A 101 10.23 -1.19 -8.33
CA LEU A 101 9.50 0.08 -8.26
C LEU A 101 9.22 0.48 -6.81
N MET A 102 8.70 -0.44 -5.99
CA MET A 102 8.44 -0.17 -4.58
C MET A 102 9.72 0.21 -3.83
N THR A 103 10.81 -0.50 -4.11
CA THR A 103 12.12 -0.19 -3.52
C THR A 103 12.57 1.22 -3.90
N ASP A 104 12.45 1.59 -5.16
CA ASP A 104 12.86 2.91 -5.62
C ASP A 104 11.98 4.03 -5.04
N LEU A 105 10.69 3.81 -4.92
CA LEU A 105 9.75 4.78 -4.37
C LEU A 105 9.95 5.02 -2.87
N PHE A 106 10.27 3.97 -2.11
CA PHE A 106 10.19 3.99 -0.64
C PHE A 106 11.51 3.84 0.08
N ARG A 107 12.64 3.93 -0.61
CA ARG A 107 13.97 3.85 0.03
C ARG A 107 14.50 5.19 0.53
N ARG A 108 13.91 6.29 0.12
CA ARG A 108 14.49 7.62 0.29
C ARG A 108 13.99 8.38 1.51
N MET A 109 13.36 7.69 2.46
CA MET A 109 12.97 8.26 3.75
C MET A 109 12.12 9.55 3.60
N ASP A 110 12.70 10.71 3.89
CA ASP A 110 12.00 12.01 3.84
C ASP A 110 11.52 12.37 2.43
N GLU A 111 12.29 12.05 1.41
CA GLU A 111 11.91 12.32 0.02
C GLU A 111 10.74 11.43 -0.40
N SER A 112 10.74 10.17 0.01
CA SER A 112 9.61 9.27 -0.24
C SER A 112 8.33 9.78 0.44
N ALA A 113 8.44 10.29 1.66
CA ALA A 113 7.33 10.90 2.37
C ALA A 113 6.80 12.15 1.66
N LYS A 114 7.68 13.00 1.14
CA LYS A 114 7.30 14.19 0.35
C LYS A 114 6.53 13.81 -0.92
N ASP A 115 6.96 12.75 -1.60
CA ASP A 115 6.29 12.28 -2.81
C ASP A 115 4.85 11.85 -2.51
N VAL A 116 4.64 11.09 -1.43
CA VAL A 116 3.30 10.69 -1.01
C VAL A 116 2.46 11.89 -0.57
N ASN A 117 3.05 12.82 0.17
CA ASN A 117 2.36 14.05 0.57
C ASN A 117 1.89 14.87 -0.61
N GLY A 118 2.64 14.89 -1.70
CA GLY A 118 2.27 15.61 -2.93
C GLY A 118 1.03 15.06 -3.63
N SER A 119 0.67 13.80 -3.39
CA SER A 119 -0.46 13.13 -4.02
C SER A 119 -1.62 12.82 -3.07
N ARG A 120 -1.48 13.16 -1.79
CA ARG A 120 -2.52 12.84 -0.80
C ARG A 120 -3.84 13.56 -1.11
N SER A 121 -4.95 12.90 -0.81
CA SER A 121 -6.31 13.45 -1.00
C SER A 121 -6.82 14.24 0.19
N THR A 122 -6.09 14.24 1.31
CA THR A 122 -6.44 14.95 2.52
C THR A 122 -5.23 15.66 3.11
N ASN A 123 -5.44 16.82 3.72
CA ASN A 123 -4.42 17.54 4.49
C ASN A 123 -4.40 17.13 5.97
N LYS A 124 -5.21 16.16 6.36
CA LYS A 124 -5.32 15.68 7.75
C LYS A 124 -4.26 14.67 8.14
N LEU A 125 -3.46 14.21 7.19
CA LEU A 125 -2.32 13.34 7.39
C LEU A 125 -1.07 13.97 6.77
N ILE A 126 0.05 13.87 7.47
CA ILE A 126 1.35 14.29 6.97
C ILE A 126 2.32 13.14 7.17
N PHE A 127 2.92 12.66 6.06
CA PHE A 127 3.97 11.66 6.10
C PHE A 127 5.31 12.32 6.40
N HIS A 128 6.07 11.73 7.32
CA HIS A 128 7.38 12.23 7.74
C HIS A 128 8.52 11.38 7.19
N ASN A 129 8.32 10.06 7.16
CA ASN A 129 9.36 9.12 6.75
C ASN A 129 8.73 7.84 6.22
N ILE A 130 9.25 7.32 5.12
CA ILE A 130 8.87 6.01 4.57
C ILE A 130 10.16 5.33 4.14
N HIS A 131 10.40 4.11 4.64
CA HIS A 131 11.55 3.34 4.21
C HIS A 131 11.27 1.83 4.20
N ILE A 132 12.08 1.12 3.43
CA ILE A 132 12.02 -0.33 3.34
C ILE A 132 12.84 -0.90 4.48
N VAL A 133 12.23 -1.79 5.26
CA VAL A 133 12.89 -2.52 6.34
C VAL A 133 13.52 -3.80 5.82
N GLU A 134 12.76 -4.54 5.00
CA GLU A 134 13.17 -5.87 4.55
C GLU A 134 12.45 -6.25 3.26
N THR A 135 13.10 -7.07 2.44
CA THR A 135 12.51 -7.76 1.30
C THR A 135 12.83 -9.24 1.38
N SER A 136 11.94 -10.09 0.90
CA SER A 136 12.15 -11.54 0.88
C SER A 136 12.52 -12.02 -0.53
N PRO A 137 13.09 -13.25 -0.64
CA PRO A 137 13.24 -13.92 -1.93
C PRO A 137 11.89 -14.14 -2.61
N ILE A 138 11.92 -14.34 -3.93
CA ILE A 138 10.74 -14.71 -4.70
C ILE A 138 10.61 -16.24 -4.66
N ASP A 139 9.51 -16.72 -4.12
CA ASP A 139 9.21 -18.13 -3.97
C ASP A 139 7.83 -18.48 -4.51
N PRO A 140 7.57 -19.76 -4.86
CA PRO A 140 6.21 -20.20 -5.15
C PRO A 140 5.29 -19.92 -3.96
N SER A 141 4.11 -19.34 -4.24
CA SER A 141 3.14 -19.03 -3.18
C SER A 141 2.49 -20.30 -2.64
N VAL A 142 2.41 -20.40 -1.31
CA VAL A 142 1.68 -21.48 -0.62
C VAL A 142 0.17 -21.21 -0.67
N GLU A 143 -0.24 -19.95 -0.57
CA GLU A 143 -1.64 -19.53 -0.50
C GLU A 143 -2.33 -19.56 -1.87
N LEU A 144 -1.60 -19.21 -2.93
CA LEU A 144 -2.13 -19.08 -4.29
C LEU A 144 -1.39 -20.01 -5.25
N GLN A 145 -2.03 -21.10 -5.63
CA GLN A 145 -1.45 -22.05 -6.56
C GLN A 145 -1.21 -21.43 -7.94
N GLY A 146 -0.02 -21.65 -8.48
CA GLY A 146 0.39 -21.08 -9.77
C GLY A 146 0.95 -19.67 -9.70
N PHE A 147 0.96 -19.06 -8.52
CA PHE A 147 1.56 -17.74 -8.29
C PHE A 147 2.93 -17.87 -7.64
N LEU A 148 3.76 -16.88 -7.94
CA LEU A 148 4.96 -16.58 -7.17
C LEU A 148 4.65 -15.42 -6.22
N SER A 149 5.39 -15.30 -5.13
CA SER A 149 5.23 -14.19 -4.20
C SER A 149 6.55 -13.72 -3.64
N THR A 150 6.58 -12.45 -3.25
CA THR A 150 7.68 -11.83 -2.50
C THR A 150 7.10 -10.83 -1.51
N ASP A 151 7.80 -10.65 -0.39
CA ASP A 151 7.39 -9.73 0.65
C ASP A 151 8.26 -8.48 0.63
N VAL A 152 7.64 -7.34 0.88
CA VAL A 152 8.29 -6.06 1.12
C VAL A 152 7.73 -5.49 2.40
N ILE A 153 8.59 -5.21 3.37
CA ILE A 153 8.18 -4.61 4.63
C ILE A 153 8.59 -3.14 4.63
N LEU A 154 7.59 -2.27 4.81
CA LEU A 154 7.76 -0.83 4.95
C LEU A 154 7.57 -0.40 6.39
N GLU A 155 8.31 0.63 6.79
CA GLU A 155 8.02 1.41 7.98
C GLU A 155 7.61 2.81 7.57
N VAL A 156 6.45 3.24 8.04
CA VAL A 156 5.82 4.49 7.65
C VAL A 156 5.59 5.34 8.91
N LYS A 157 6.18 6.53 8.94
CA LYS A 157 5.96 7.50 10.01
C LYS A 157 5.09 8.64 9.49
N TYR A 158 4.02 8.91 10.22
CA TYR A 158 3.09 9.98 9.87
C TYR A 158 2.47 10.58 11.13
N SER A 159 1.92 11.76 10.98
CA SER A 159 1.10 12.40 12.02
C SER A 159 -0.26 12.77 11.46
N ARG A 160 -1.25 12.80 12.34
CA ARG A 160 -2.56 13.35 12.02
C ARG A 160 -2.59 14.82 12.46
N VAL A 161 -3.20 15.66 11.64
CA VAL A 161 -3.38 17.06 11.98
C VAL A 161 -4.44 17.16 13.08
N THR A 162 -4.13 17.89 14.13
CA THR A 162 -5.04 18.13 15.24
C THR A 162 -5.72 19.49 15.10
N ASP A 163 -6.91 19.62 15.67
CA ASP A 163 -7.60 20.91 15.82
C ASP A 163 -6.97 21.75 16.94
N SER A 164 -7.49 22.95 17.17
CA SER A 164 -7.00 23.87 18.21
C SER A 164 -7.15 23.32 19.64
N ASN A 165 -7.96 22.27 19.84
CA ASN A 165 -8.18 21.62 21.13
C ASN A 165 -7.32 20.36 21.31
N GLY A 166 -6.40 20.07 20.38
CA GLY A 166 -5.56 18.88 20.41
C GLY A 166 -6.29 17.59 20.01
N ARG A 167 -7.46 17.69 19.40
CA ARG A 167 -8.21 16.55 18.87
C ARG A 167 -7.83 16.31 17.43
N PHE A 168 -7.91 15.07 17.00
CA PHE A 168 -7.70 14.77 15.58
C PHE A 168 -8.81 15.38 14.72
N ALA A 169 -8.36 16.12 13.74
CA ALA A 169 -9.24 16.77 12.79
C ALA A 169 -9.94 15.78 11.86
#